data_6d8f99512c60c1ba832e3d7ec5c1c935
#
_entry.id   6d8f99512c60c1ba832e3d7ec5c1c935
#
_cell.length_a   1.000
_cell.length_b   1.000
_cell.length_c   1.000
_cell.angle_alpha   90.00
_cell.angle_beta   90.00
_cell.angle_gamma   90.00
#
_symmetry.space_group_name_H-M   'P 1'
#
loop_
_entity.id
_entity.type
_entity.pdbx_description
1 polymer ?
#
loop_
_entity_poly.entity_id
_entity_poly.type
_entity_poly.pdbx_seq_one_letter_code
_entity_poly.pdbx_strand_id
1 'polypeptide(L)'
;MLNTTPFSPFEKGFLWFFLCLVVFAFYYQLGIYPLFLEEPRRGLIALEMMMQDNYWVPTQTGDLYFRKPPLYNWLLILSYKVFGVNEWATRFFSVSSHLLLGLITYLFSKRYLGNAMAVLVAFSYLLAVDILVYFSALGEIDLFYALLTTPILFGIFHYGEKGSYLKLFLLVYGLTALAFLTKGLSALPFTGISLLVYFSWKKRFRELFFWRHWLGVLLFSVLVGGYFYQYSQYEEVSGWWTTLFSESAEKATGGGFSKWINHLIAFPLDTLKNLLPATFFLPVIFRKQIIQLLKANRLVWYGVLVFLSNFAVYWLSTEGRSRYIYPLFPFACLVLIYAGELSGVRWKDKYLRAVSIVCAGLMIIAFAAIPFLPSLEAVDNRWVITGVGVFLLSMLLGITLKGRVRPYLAVLAVLCVLRLGFSFIVPQTREKTTGAAKDKALATEFAVLTEGKPLYRLGDVRMSLTVVFYLERERGEVLKQKGEFSQGYFFCYTEDLPTTYQPVGELSYHGEPIYLIRYTP
;
A
#
# COMPACT_ATOMS: atom_id res chain seq x y z
N MET A 1 -8.63 26.35 22.35
CA MET A 1 -9.32 25.17 21.79
C MET A 1 -9.92 25.59 20.47
N LEU A 2 -9.72 24.82 19.40
CA LEU A 2 -10.32 25.10 18.09
C LEU A 2 -11.84 24.91 18.21
N ASN A 3 -12.62 25.97 17.99
CA ASN A 3 -14.09 25.91 18.00
C ASN A 3 -14.61 25.25 16.70
N THR A 4 -14.30 23.96 16.52
CA THR A 4 -15.02 23.18 15.51
C THR A 4 -16.33 22.70 16.16
N THR A 5 -17.45 23.09 15.59
CA THR A 5 -18.77 22.63 16.08
C THR A 5 -18.80 21.09 16.16
N PRO A 6 -19.30 20.51 17.24
CA PRO A 6 -19.45 19.05 17.34
C PRO A 6 -20.40 18.53 16.25
N PHE A 7 -20.29 17.25 15.92
CA PHE A 7 -21.23 16.60 15.01
C PHE A 7 -22.61 16.48 15.66
N SER A 8 -23.65 16.77 14.89
CA SER A 8 -25.04 16.51 15.28
C SER A 8 -25.28 15.00 15.49
N PRO A 9 -26.33 14.58 16.22
CA PRO A 9 -26.68 13.16 16.34
C PRO A 9 -26.88 12.48 15.00
N PHE A 10 -27.47 13.18 14.02
CA PHE A 10 -27.65 12.67 12.66
C PHE A 10 -26.30 12.47 11.94
N GLU A 11 -25.40 13.43 12.02
CA GLU A 11 -24.06 13.30 11.43
C GLU A 11 -23.25 12.16 12.06
N LYS A 12 -23.41 11.90 13.36
CA LYS A 12 -22.76 10.75 14.02
C LYS A 12 -23.27 9.42 13.47
N GLY A 13 -24.59 9.24 13.37
CA GLY A 13 -25.20 8.04 12.77
C GLY A 13 -24.76 7.86 11.31
N PHE A 14 -24.75 8.96 10.55
CA PHE A 14 -24.26 9.01 9.17
C PHE A 14 -22.80 8.55 9.05
N LEU A 15 -21.90 9.06 9.89
CA LEU A 15 -20.50 8.68 9.94
C LEU A 15 -20.31 7.20 10.28
N TRP A 16 -21.04 6.69 11.28
CA TRP A 16 -20.97 5.27 11.63
C TRP A 16 -21.44 4.37 10.50
N PHE A 17 -22.55 4.72 9.85
CA PHE A 17 -23.05 3.97 8.69
C PHE A 17 -22.00 3.87 7.58
N PHE A 18 -21.42 5.01 7.16
CA PHE A 18 -20.42 5.02 6.09
C PHE A 18 -19.07 4.41 6.52
N LEU A 19 -18.71 4.48 7.80
CA LEU A 19 -17.54 3.76 8.32
C LEU A 19 -17.74 2.24 8.21
N CYS A 20 -18.87 1.73 8.67
CA CYS A 20 -19.18 0.29 8.54
C CYS A 20 -19.22 -0.13 7.05
N LEU A 21 -19.83 0.70 6.19
CA LEU A 21 -19.92 0.44 4.76
C LEU A 21 -18.53 0.33 4.11
N VAL A 22 -17.63 1.26 4.40
CA VAL A 22 -16.29 1.27 3.80
C VAL A 22 -15.42 0.15 4.35
N VAL A 23 -15.51 -0.15 5.65
CA VAL A 23 -14.79 -1.29 6.23
C VAL A 23 -15.26 -2.60 5.60
N PHE A 24 -16.58 -2.80 5.47
CA PHE A 24 -17.14 -3.94 4.74
C PHE A 24 -16.59 -3.98 3.30
N ALA A 25 -16.65 -2.87 2.57
CA ALA A 25 -16.22 -2.80 1.18
C ALA A 25 -14.71 -3.08 0.99
N PHE A 26 -13.87 -2.83 1.99
CA PHE A 26 -12.45 -3.14 1.90
C PHE A 26 -12.16 -4.65 1.94
N TYR A 27 -12.94 -5.43 2.69
CA TYR A 27 -12.73 -6.88 2.81
C TYR A 27 -13.60 -7.71 1.86
N TYR A 28 -14.70 -7.13 1.36
CA TYR A 28 -15.63 -7.84 0.50
C TYR A 28 -14.98 -8.18 -0.86
N GLN A 29 -15.08 -9.42 -1.24
CA GLN A 29 -14.50 -9.99 -2.48
C GLN A 29 -12.98 -9.82 -2.63
N LEU A 30 -12.25 -9.58 -1.55
CA LEU A 30 -10.82 -9.36 -1.56
C LEU A 30 -10.03 -10.57 -2.10
N GLY A 31 -10.59 -11.79 -2.01
CA GLY A 31 -9.94 -13.04 -2.40
C GLY A 31 -10.39 -13.63 -3.75
N ILE A 32 -11.30 -12.99 -4.49
CA ILE A 32 -11.88 -13.61 -5.70
C ILE A 32 -10.87 -13.70 -6.85
N TYR A 33 -10.19 -12.59 -7.15
CA TYR A 33 -9.29 -12.58 -8.31
C TYR A 33 -7.87 -13.01 -7.94
N PRO A 34 -7.15 -13.65 -8.91
CA PRO A 34 -5.80 -14.13 -8.70
C PRO A 34 -4.81 -13.05 -8.28
N LEU A 35 -3.71 -13.46 -7.65
CA LEU A 35 -2.61 -12.55 -7.33
C LEU A 35 -1.97 -12.04 -8.63
N PHE A 36 -1.63 -10.75 -8.69
CA PHE A 36 -1.03 -10.12 -9.86
C PHE A 36 -0.05 -9.00 -9.48
N LEU A 37 0.73 -8.50 -10.41
CA LEU A 37 1.79 -7.51 -10.19
C LEU A 37 2.86 -8.00 -9.20
N GLU A 38 3.03 -7.31 -8.07
CA GLU A 38 4.00 -7.67 -7.03
C GLU A 38 3.46 -8.61 -5.95
N GLU A 39 2.13 -8.85 -5.92
CA GLU A 39 1.52 -9.74 -4.93
C GLU A 39 2.02 -11.19 -5.00
N PRO A 40 2.14 -11.81 -6.21
CA PRO A 40 2.65 -13.18 -6.33
C PRO A 40 4.05 -13.31 -5.73
N ARG A 41 4.91 -12.31 -5.93
CA ARG A 41 6.25 -12.29 -5.33
C ARG A 41 6.19 -12.35 -3.82
N ARG A 42 5.30 -11.55 -3.19
CA ARG A 42 5.16 -11.52 -1.74
C ARG A 42 4.63 -12.84 -1.20
N GLY A 43 3.58 -13.34 -1.87
CA GLY A 43 2.98 -14.63 -1.52
C GLY A 43 3.93 -15.80 -1.69
N LEU A 44 4.67 -15.83 -2.81
CA LEU A 44 5.63 -16.89 -3.13
C LEU A 44 6.74 -16.98 -2.09
N ILE A 45 7.39 -15.85 -1.77
CA ILE A 45 8.47 -15.85 -0.79
C ILE A 45 7.98 -16.37 0.58
N ALA A 46 6.79 -15.93 1.02
CA ALA A 46 6.21 -16.42 2.27
C ALA A 46 5.88 -17.92 2.21
N LEU A 47 5.39 -18.39 1.08
CA LEU A 47 5.06 -19.79 0.83
C LEU A 47 6.32 -20.67 0.86
N GLU A 48 7.38 -20.28 0.12
CA GLU A 48 8.65 -21.01 0.09
C GLU A 48 9.32 -21.06 1.47
N MET A 49 9.30 -19.95 2.24
CA MET A 49 9.79 -19.95 3.64
C MET A 49 9.03 -20.97 4.51
N MET A 50 7.72 -21.14 4.28
CA MET A 50 6.91 -22.15 5.00
C MET A 50 7.27 -23.58 4.54
N MET A 51 7.39 -23.81 3.23
CA MET A 51 7.67 -25.13 2.66
C MET A 51 9.07 -25.63 3.05
N GLN A 52 10.03 -24.71 3.17
CA GLN A 52 11.42 -25.05 3.55
C GLN A 52 11.64 -25.07 5.07
N ASP A 53 10.62 -24.73 5.87
CA ASP A 53 10.70 -24.52 7.33
C ASP A 53 11.86 -23.59 7.73
N ASN A 54 12.19 -22.65 6.84
CA ASN A 54 13.24 -21.65 7.06
C ASN A 54 12.67 -20.24 7.04
N TYR A 55 12.44 -19.67 8.21
CA TYR A 55 11.83 -18.36 8.39
C TYR A 55 12.83 -17.19 8.36
N TRP A 56 14.13 -17.50 8.21
CA TRP A 56 15.18 -16.49 8.23
C TRP A 56 15.71 -16.14 6.84
N VAL A 57 15.72 -17.11 5.94
CA VAL A 57 16.27 -16.98 4.58
C VAL A 57 15.14 -16.92 3.57
N PRO A 58 14.79 -15.73 3.06
CA PRO A 58 13.80 -15.61 2.00
C PRO A 58 14.34 -16.19 0.68
N THR A 59 13.52 -16.99 -0.01
CA THR A 59 13.80 -17.47 -1.37
C THR A 59 12.68 -17.06 -2.33
N GLN A 60 12.97 -17.05 -3.62
CA GLN A 60 12.02 -16.83 -4.70
C GLN A 60 12.35 -17.78 -5.84
N THR A 61 11.43 -18.69 -6.16
CA THR A 61 11.64 -19.75 -7.15
C THR A 61 12.86 -20.63 -6.79
N GLY A 62 13.03 -20.88 -5.49
CA GLY A 62 14.15 -21.63 -4.95
C GLY A 62 15.49 -20.89 -4.82
N ASP A 63 15.62 -19.69 -5.39
CA ASP A 63 16.85 -18.88 -5.32
C ASP A 63 16.82 -17.90 -4.13
N LEU A 64 17.98 -17.54 -3.61
CA LEU A 64 18.10 -16.57 -2.52
C LEU A 64 17.53 -15.18 -2.91
N TYR A 65 16.72 -14.61 -2.04
CA TYR A 65 16.07 -13.32 -2.28
C TYR A 65 16.60 -12.22 -1.35
N PHE A 66 17.23 -11.20 -1.93
CA PHE A 66 17.92 -10.14 -1.19
C PHE A 66 17.25 -8.74 -1.29
N ARG A 67 16.13 -8.60 -2.04
CA ARG A 67 15.57 -7.27 -2.32
C ARG A 67 14.82 -6.64 -1.15
N LYS A 68 14.13 -7.46 -0.33
CA LYS A 68 13.38 -6.96 0.83
C LYS A 68 13.56 -7.89 2.02
N PRO A 69 13.82 -7.34 3.22
CA PRO A 69 13.88 -8.09 4.47
C PRO A 69 12.52 -8.74 4.81
N PRO A 70 12.47 -9.73 5.74
CA PRO A 70 11.38 -10.70 5.82
C PRO A 70 10.17 -10.28 6.68
N LEU A 71 10.15 -9.13 7.36
CA LEU A 71 9.11 -8.84 8.35
C LEU A 71 7.70 -8.93 7.76
N TYR A 72 7.49 -8.45 6.54
CA TYR A 72 6.19 -8.57 5.89
C TYR A 72 5.88 -10.03 5.49
N ASN A 73 6.89 -10.80 5.09
CA ASN A 73 6.71 -12.22 4.78
C ASN A 73 6.29 -13.00 6.04
N TRP A 74 6.84 -12.68 7.22
CA TRP A 74 6.39 -13.29 8.50
C TRP A 74 4.92 -13.01 8.80
N LEU A 75 4.42 -11.81 8.47
CA LEU A 75 2.98 -11.50 8.60
C LEU A 75 2.15 -12.30 7.60
N LEU A 76 2.62 -12.47 6.36
CA LEU A 76 1.95 -13.32 5.37
C LEU A 76 1.92 -14.78 5.83
N ILE A 77 3.02 -15.30 6.38
CA ILE A 77 3.09 -16.64 6.95
C ILE A 77 2.06 -16.79 8.09
N LEU A 78 1.98 -15.80 8.98
CA LEU A 78 0.95 -15.80 10.04
C LEU A 78 -0.46 -15.84 9.43
N SER A 79 -0.73 -15.02 8.41
CA SER A 79 -2.00 -15.02 7.68
C SER A 79 -2.29 -16.37 7.04
N TYR A 80 -1.32 -16.98 6.40
CA TYR A 80 -1.45 -18.29 5.76
C TYR A 80 -1.68 -19.43 6.76
N LYS A 81 -1.05 -19.38 7.92
CA LYS A 81 -1.29 -20.36 8.99
C LYS A 81 -2.71 -20.25 9.59
N VAL A 82 -3.30 -19.06 9.59
CA VAL A 82 -4.66 -18.82 10.16
C VAL A 82 -5.75 -19.05 9.13
N PHE A 83 -5.58 -18.56 7.90
CA PHE A 83 -6.63 -18.50 6.88
C PHE A 83 -6.40 -19.43 5.68
N GLY A 84 -5.28 -20.18 5.67
CA GLY A 84 -4.83 -20.96 4.53
C GLY A 84 -4.12 -20.10 3.47
N VAL A 85 -3.38 -20.75 2.56
CA VAL A 85 -2.66 -20.08 1.47
C VAL A 85 -3.63 -19.72 0.35
N ASN A 86 -4.11 -18.48 0.37
CA ASN A 86 -5.08 -17.96 -0.59
C ASN A 86 -4.93 -16.45 -0.81
N GLU A 87 -5.64 -15.94 -1.79
CA GLU A 87 -5.59 -14.55 -2.22
C GLU A 87 -6.09 -13.58 -1.12
N TRP A 88 -7.14 -13.97 -0.39
CA TRP A 88 -7.67 -13.18 0.71
C TRP A 88 -6.66 -13.03 1.85
N ALA A 89 -6.04 -14.14 2.23
CA ALA A 89 -4.99 -14.17 3.26
C ALA A 89 -3.77 -13.31 2.88
N THR A 90 -3.39 -13.32 1.59
CA THR A 90 -2.29 -12.51 1.05
C THR A 90 -2.57 -11.00 1.19
N ARG A 91 -3.83 -10.57 1.04
CA ARG A 91 -4.24 -9.15 1.06
C ARG A 91 -4.66 -8.65 2.44
N PHE A 92 -4.95 -9.55 3.36
CA PHE A 92 -5.51 -9.24 4.69
C PHE A 92 -4.70 -8.20 5.46
N PHE A 93 -3.38 -8.40 5.59
CA PHE A 93 -2.53 -7.48 6.36
C PHE A 93 -2.34 -6.12 5.69
N SER A 94 -2.38 -6.04 4.36
CA SER A 94 -2.34 -4.78 3.63
C SER A 94 -3.56 -3.91 3.97
N VAL A 95 -4.76 -4.48 3.84
CA VAL A 95 -6.04 -3.81 4.19
C VAL A 95 -6.11 -3.44 5.66
N SER A 96 -5.79 -4.40 6.54
CA SER A 96 -5.81 -4.19 8.00
C SER A 96 -4.86 -3.08 8.43
N SER A 97 -3.68 -2.99 7.79
CA SER A 97 -2.70 -1.93 8.04
C SER A 97 -3.24 -0.54 7.68
N HIS A 98 -3.95 -0.44 6.56
CA HIS A 98 -4.59 0.81 6.14
C HIS A 98 -5.65 1.28 7.15
N LEU A 99 -6.54 0.39 7.55
CA LEU A 99 -7.59 0.69 8.53
C LEU A 99 -7.01 1.05 9.91
N LEU A 100 -5.99 0.32 10.36
CA LEU A 100 -5.31 0.59 11.63
C LEU A 100 -4.58 1.93 11.60
N LEU A 101 -3.94 2.29 10.49
CA LEU A 101 -3.31 3.60 10.35
C LEU A 101 -4.35 4.73 10.31
N GLY A 102 -5.52 4.50 9.72
CA GLY A 102 -6.66 5.42 9.81
C GLY A 102 -7.10 5.66 11.26
N LEU A 103 -7.22 4.58 12.06
CA LEU A 103 -7.52 4.67 13.49
C LEU A 103 -6.43 5.41 14.27
N ILE A 104 -5.16 5.10 14.04
CA ILE A 104 -4.02 5.80 14.68
C ILE A 104 -4.04 7.29 14.31
N THR A 105 -4.31 7.62 13.05
CA THR A 105 -4.43 9.00 12.56
C THR A 105 -5.57 9.73 13.26
N TYR A 106 -6.73 9.08 13.44
CA TYR A 106 -7.84 9.63 14.22
C TYR A 106 -7.46 9.90 15.67
N LEU A 107 -6.91 8.89 16.36
CA LEU A 107 -6.57 8.99 17.78
C LEU A 107 -5.51 10.09 18.03
N PHE A 108 -4.50 10.15 17.16
CA PHE A 108 -3.46 11.17 17.24
C PHE A 108 -4.03 12.57 16.95
N SER A 109 -4.75 12.74 15.85
CA SER A 109 -5.34 14.03 15.47
C SER A 109 -6.35 14.53 16.50
N LYS A 110 -7.16 13.65 17.09
CA LYS A 110 -8.13 13.98 18.14
C LYS A 110 -7.50 14.66 19.35
N ARG A 111 -6.30 14.20 19.71
CA ARG A 111 -5.56 14.74 20.86
C ARG A 111 -5.18 16.21 20.69
N TYR A 112 -4.91 16.64 19.45
CA TYR A 112 -4.36 17.96 19.16
C TYR A 112 -5.33 18.91 18.44
N LEU A 113 -6.29 18.38 17.70
CA LEU A 113 -7.21 19.16 16.86
C LEU A 113 -8.69 19.02 17.26
N GLY A 114 -8.98 18.12 18.22
CA GLY A 114 -10.36 17.82 18.63
C GLY A 114 -11.04 16.79 17.72
N ASN A 115 -12.21 16.29 18.18
CA ASN A 115 -12.88 15.13 17.60
C ASN A 115 -13.35 15.36 16.15
N ALA A 116 -14.00 16.50 15.89
CA ALA A 116 -14.57 16.76 14.56
C ALA A 116 -13.48 16.82 13.47
N MET A 117 -12.40 17.56 13.74
CA MET A 117 -11.26 17.65 12.82
C MET A 117 -10.59 16.28 12.60
N ALA A 118 -10.39 15.53 13.68
CA ALA A 118 -9.76 14.21 13.63
C ALA A 118 -10.54 13.21 12.77
N VAL A 119 -11.87 13.22 12.85
CA VAL A 119 -12.72 12.40 11.99
C VAL A 119 -12.53 12.77 10.52
N LEU A 120 -12.57 14.05 10.19
CA LEU A 120 -12.38 14.49 8.80
C LEU A 120 -11.00 14.08 8.25
N VAL A 121 -9.94 14.26 9.06
CA VAL A 121 -8.56 13.88 8.68
C VAL A 121 -8.46 12.37 8.45
N ALA A 122 -8.94 11.56 9.39
CA ALA A 122 -8.84 10.10 9.29
C ALA A 122 -9.66 9.53 8.14
N PHE A 123 -10.91 10.01 7.94
CA PHE A 123 -11.73 9.60 6.79
C PHE A 123 -11.11 10.04 5.47
N SER A 124 -10.54 11.25 5.38
CA SER A 124 -9.85 11.69 4.17
C SER A 124 -8.64 10.83 3.84
N TYR A 125 -7.89 10.37 4.85
CA TYR A 125 -6.81 9.42 4.67
C TYR A 125 -7.35 8.05 4.20
N LEU A 126 -8.36 7.50 4.88
CA LEU A 126 -8.95 6.20 4.52
C LEU A 126 -9.53 6.18 3.10
N LEU A 127 -10.00 7.32 2.63
CA LEU A 127 -10.63 7.49 1.31
C LEU A 127 -9.70 8.16 0.29
N ALA A 128 -8.39 8.26 0.57
CA ALA A 128 -7.42 8.73 -0.41
C ALA A 128 -7.48 7.86 -1.66
N VAL A 129 -7.77 8.49 -2.83
CA VAL A 129 -8.25 7.78 -4.03
C VAL A 129 -7.29 6.69 -4.51
N ASP A 130 -6.00 6.93 -4.50
CA ASP A 130 -5.00 5.94 -4.93
C ASP A 130 -5.05 4.66 -4.05
N ILE A 131 -5.18 4.83 -2.74
CA ILE A 131 -5.33 3.71 -1.81
C ILE A 131 -6.72 3.10 -1.95
N LEU A 132 -7.77 3.94 -2.04
CA LEU A 132 -9.16 3.53 -2.08
C LEU A 132 -9.46 2.56 -3.22
N VAL A 133 -9.00 2.88 -4.45
CA VAL A 133 -9.37 2.13 -5.66
C VAL A 133 -8.28 1.18 -6.17
N TYR A 134 -7.06 1.27 -5.64
CA TYR A 134 -5.97 0.47 -6.16
C TYR A 134 -5.21 -0.30 -5.07
N PHE A 135 -4.45 0.40 -4.22
CA PHE A 135 -3.53 -0.26 -3.29
C PHE A 135 -4.20 -0.99 -2.11
N SER A 136 -5.41 -0.59 -1.70
CA SER A 136 -6.17 -1.33 -0.69
C SER A 136 -6.74 -2.67 -1.19
N ALA A 137 -6.66 -2.92 -2.49
CA ALA A 137 -7.08 -4.18 -3.09
C ALA A 137 -5.88 -5.11 -3.42
N LEU A 138 -4.67 -4.75 -3.01
CA LEU A 138 -3.43 -5.47 -3.28
C LEU A 138 -2.73 -5.91 -2.00
N GLY A 139 -2.14 -7.12 -2.03
CA GLY A 139 -1.31 -7.68 -0.97
C GLY A 139 0.13 -7.14 -0.98
N GLU A 140 0.29 -5.79 -1.01
CA GLU A 140 1.60 -5.16 -1.09
C GLU A 140 2.07 -4.60 0.27
N ILE A 141 3.39 -4.45 0.38
CA ILE A 141 4.05 -4.04 1.64
C ILE A 141 3.85 -2.56 2.00
N ASP A 142 3.41 -1.73 1.04
CA ASP A 142 3.46 -0.27 1.16
C ASP A 142 2.53 0.28 2.25
N LEU A 143 1.33 -0.30 2.41
CA LEU A 143 0.39 0.10 3.46
C LEU A 143 0.86 -0.34 4.85
N PHE A 144 1.46 -1.51 4.97
CA PHE A 144 2.08 -1.94 6.23
C PHE A 144 3.32 -1.09 6.55
N TYR A 145 4.14 -0.77 5.56
CA TYR A 145 5.26 0.14 5.73
C TYR A 145 4.80 1.54 6.20
N ALA A 146 3.70 2.07 5.65
CA ALA A 146 3.10 3.31 6.10
C ALA A 146 2.59 3.22 7.56
N LEU A 147 2.01 2.07 7.96
CA LEU A 147 1.59 1.81 9.34
C LEU A 147 2.76 1.86 10.33
N LEU A 148 3.96 1.48 9.93
CA LEU A 148 5.16 1.57 10.78
C LEU A 148 5.76 2.98 10.76
N THR A 149 5.85 3.59 9.59
CA THR A 149 6.59 4.85 9.40
C THR A 149 5.79 6.07 9.87
N THR A 150 4.48 6.15 9.64
CA THR A 150 3.68 7.30 10.10
C THR A 150 3.71 7.48 11.64
N PRO A 151 3.60 6.42 12.46
CA PRO A 151 3.75 6.54 13.91
C PRO A 151 5.15 6.99 14.36
N ILE A 152 6.22 6.75 13.58
CA ILE A 152 7.53 7.37 13.81
C ILE A 152 7.39 8.88 13.81
N LEU A 153 6.78 9.43 12.75
CA LEU A 153 6.59 10.86 12.57
C LEU A 153 5.69 11.46 13.67
N PHE A 154 4.59 10.78 14.02
CA PHE A 154 3.72 11.17 15.14
C PHE A 154 4.45 11.11 16.48
N GLY A 155 5.28 10.10 16.71
CA GLY A 155 6.07 9.92 17.93
C GLY A 155 7.11 11.00 18.12
N ILE A 156 7.81 11.40 17.06
CA ILE A 156 8.76 12.52 17.07
C ILE A 156 8.09 13.79 17.60
N PHE A 157 6.92 14.14 17.04
CA PHE A 157 6.17 15.31 17.51
C PHE A 157 5.71 15.13 18.96
N HIS A 158 5.01 14.02 19.25
CA HIS A 158 4.36 13.83 20.55
C HIS A 158 5.33 13.84 21.73
N TYR A 159 6.38 13.01 21.65
CA TYR A 159 7.37 12.91 22.72
C TYR A 159 8.35 14.08 22.72
N GLY A 160 8.60 14.65 21.54
CA GLY A 160 9.41 15.86 21.42
C GLY A 160 8.77 17.06 22.09
N GLU A 161 7.45 17.31 21.87
CA GLU A 161 6.71 18.39 22.56
C GLU A 161 6.64 18.19 24.08
N LYS A 162 6.68 16.95 24.56
CA LYS A 162 6.74 16.61 25.98
C LYS A 162 8.14 16.66 26.59
N GLY A 163 9.21 16.83 25.79
CA GLY A 163 10.58 16.72 26.25
C GLY A 163 10.98 15.30 26.69
N SER A 164 10.21 14.27 26.36
CA SER A 164 10.43 12.87 26.75
C SER A 164 11.33 12.16 25.74
N TYR A 165 12.57 12.64 25.57
CA TYR A 165 13.47 12.24 24.49
C TYR A 165 13.87 10.76 24.52
N LEU A 166 14.02 10.15 25.70
CA LEU A 166 14.28 8.71 25.76
C LEU A 166 13.15 7.90 25.13
N LYS A 167 11.89 8.20 25.50
CA LYS A 167 10.72 7.54 24.90
C LYS A 167 10.61 7.83 23.40
N LEU A 168 10.98 9.05 22.98
CA LEU A 168 11.04 9.44 21.57
C LEU A 168 11.99 8.52 20.81
N PHE A 169 13.26 8.46 21.23
CA PHE A 169 14.26 7.72 20.48
C PHE A 169 14.03 6.21 20.52
N LEU A 170 13.61 5.63 21.65
CA LEU A 170 13.28 4.21 21.71
C LEU A 170 12.10 3.85 20.78
N LEU A 171 11.01 4.63 20.79
CA LEU A 171 9.90 4.40 19.88
C LEU A 171 10.31 4.55 18.41
N VAL A 172 10.98 5.65 18.10
CA VAL A 172 11.37 6.02 16.72
C VAL A 172 12.29 4.95 16.16
N TYR A 173 13.36 4.57 16.86
CA TYR A 173 14.32 3.61 16.36
C TYR A 173 13.82 2.16 16.40
N GLY A 174 12.96 1.81 17.36
CA GLY A 174 12.27 0.52 17.37
C GLY A 174 11.36 0.35 16.15
N LEU A 175 10.52 1.34 15.85
CA LEU A 175 9.68 1.32 14.64
C LEU A 175 10.51 1.44 13.36
N THR A 176 11.62 2.19 13.36
CA THR A 176 12.54 2.26 12.21
C THR A 176 13.18 0.90 11.94
N ALA A 177 13.53 0.13 12.97
CA ALA A 177 14.04 -1.23 12.79
C ALA A 177 13.00 -2.14 12.13
N LEU A 178 11.74 -2.09 12.56
CA LEU A 178 10.64 -2.84 11.94
C LEU A 178 10.39 -2.37 10.49
N ALA A 179 10.41 -1.06 10.24
CA ALA A 179 10.27 -0.50 8.90
C ALA A 179 11.46 -0.89 7.99
N PHE A 180 12.68 -0.93 8.54
CA PHE A 180 13.85 -1.44 7.84
C PHE A 180 13.70 -2.92 7.50
N LEU A 181 13.29 -3.75 8.44
CA LEU A 181 13.02 -5.18 8.22
C LEU A 181 11.83 -5.44 7.29
N THR A 182 11.07 -4.41 6.92
CA THR A 182 10.01 -4.46 5.91
C THR A 182 10.49 -4.05 4.52
N LYS A 183 11.24 -2.93 4.42
CA LYS A 183 11.52 -2.28 3.12
C LYS A 183 12.98 -1.85 2.94
N GLY A 184 13.87 -2.24 3.85
CA GLY A 184 15.31 -1.96 3.81
C GLY A 184 15.65 -0.48 4.02
N LEU A 185 16.67 0.00 3.31
CA LEU A 185 17.26 1.34 3.49
C LEU A 185 16.28 2.50 3.38
N SER A 186 15.14 2.33 2.69
CA SER A 186 14.14 3.39 2.54
C SER A 186 13.54 3.89 3.87
N ALA A 187 13.65 3.13 4.97
CA ALA A 187 13.18 3.53 6.29
C ALA A 187 14.04 4.62 6.94
N LEU A 188 15.34 4.64 6.65
CA LEU A 188 16.29 5.55 7.27
C LEU A 188 16.07 7.03 6.91
N PRO A 189 15.86 7.40 5.63
CA PRO A 189 15.57 8.78 5.26
C PRO A 189 14.36 9.36 5.98
N PHE A 190 13.23 8.64 6.05
CA PHE A 190 12.04 9.11 6.78
C PHE A 190 12.36 9.47 8.23
N THR A 191 13.06 8.59 8.92
CA THR A 191 13.45 8.81 10.32
C THR A 191 14.45 9.94 10.45
N GLY A 192 15.56 9.88 9.70
CA GLY A 192 16.66 10.84 9.79
C GLY A 192 16.23 12.26 9.45
N ILE A 193 15.57 12.45 8.30
CA ILE A 193 15.08 13.76 7.86
C ILE A 193 14.09 14.34 8.87
N SER A 194 13.15 13.51 9.36
CA SER A 194 12.12 13.99 10.28
C SER A 194 12.68 14.37 11.66
N LEU A 195 13.67 13.62 12.16
CA LEU A 195 14.41 14.01 13.38
C LEU A 195 15.17 15.32 13.18
N LEU A 196 15.92 15.45 12.08
CA LEU A 196 16.65 16.67 11.75
C LEU A 196 15.72 17.88 11.64
N VAL A 197 14.61 17.74 10.91
CA VAL A 197 13.61 18.80 10.74
C VAL A 197 13.00 19.21 12.08
N TYR A 198 12.61 18.26 12.92
CA TYR A 198 12.00 18.55 14.22
C TYR A 198 13.00 19.27 15.15
N PHE A 199 14.19 18.72 15.33
CA PHE A 199 15.19 19.28 16.25
C PHE A 199 15.77 20.61 15.77
N SER A 200 15.91 20.81 14.45
CA SER A 200 16.27 22.10 13.85
C SER A 200 15.18 23.15 14.08
N TRP A 201 13.91 22.79 13.81
CA TRP A 201 12.78 23.69 14.07
C TRP A 201 12.69 24.12 15.53
N LYS A 202 12.93 23.17 16.46
CA LYS A 202 12.92 23.44 17.91
C LYS A 202 14.21 24.07 18.43
N LYS A 203 15.24 24.26 17.59
CA LYS A 203 16.58 24.72 18.00
C LYS A 203 17.20 23.86 19.11
N ARG A 204 16.93 22.54 19.09
CA ARG A 204 17.39 21.55 20.07
C ARG A 204 18.25 20.46 19.43
N PHE A 205 19.05 20.83 18.44
CA PHE A 205 19.89 19.90 17.68
C PHE A 205 20.85 19.09 18.55
N ARG A 206 21.29 19.64 19.69
CA ARG A 206 22.17 18.97 20.64
C ARG A 206 21.58 17.65 21.19
N GLU A 207 20.26 17.51 21.26
CA GLU A 207 19.60 16.28 21.75
C GLU A 207 19.95 15.04 20.90
N LEU A 208 20.33 15.23 19.62
CA LEU A 208 20.78 14.16 18.74
C LEU A 208 22.18 13.62 19.09
N PHE A 209 22.92 14.30 19.96
CA PHE A 209 24.25 13.87 20.42
C PHE A 209 24.25 13.30 21.83
N PHE A 210 23.12 13.36 22.54
CA PHE A 210 23.02 12.80 23.89
C PHE A 210 22.86 11.28 23.89
N TRP A 211 23.26 10.64 25.01
CA TRP A 211 23.21 9.20 25.21
C TRP A 211 21.84 8.57 24.93
N ARG A 212 20.75 9.32 25.16
CA ARG A 212 19.37 8.86 24.88
C ARG A 212 19.15 8.53 23.39
N HIS A 213 19.73 9.32 22.50
CA HIS A 213 19.70 9.07 21.06
C HIS A 213 20.48 7.79 20.72
N TRP A 214 21.68 7.65 21.28
CA TRP A 214 22.51 6.47 21.03
C TRP A 214 21.91 5.17 21.58
N LEU A 215 21.10 5.22 22.66
CA LEU A 215 20.30 4.07 23.10
C LEU A 215 19.24 3.69 22.05
N GLY A 216 18.62 4.66 21.38
CA GLY A 216 17.73 4.39 20.26
C GLY A 216 18.46 3.73 19.09
N VAL A 217 19.62 4.28 18.71
CA VAL A 217 20.48 3.69 17.66
C VAL A 217 20.91 2.28 18.04
N LEU A 218 21.29 2.04 19.29
CA LEU A 218 21.64 0.71 19.79
C LEU A 218 20.44 -0.25 19.66
N LEU A 219 19.24 0.16 20.03
CA LEU A 219 18.03 -0.65 19.87
C LEU A 219 17.80 -1.03 18.39
N PHE A 220 17.93 -0.07 17.48
CA PHE A 220 17.86 -0.34 16.05
C PHE A 220 18.90 -1.37 15.62
N SER A 221 20.17 -1.17 16.03
CA SER A 221 21.29 -2.04 15.67
C SER A 221 21.11 -3.46 16.23
N VAL A 222 20.59 -3.60 17.46
CA VAL A 222 20.31 -4.92 18.06
C VAL A 222 19.19 -5.65 17.31
N LEU A 223 18.11 -4.95 16.96
CA LEU A 223 16.98 -5.59 16.26
C LEU A 223 17.35 -5.98 14.83
N VAL A 224 17.97 -5.08 14.08
CA VAL A 224 18.37 -5.35 12.69
C VAL A 224 19.56 -6.29 12.64
N GLY A 225 20.58 -6.06 13.48
CA GLY A 225 21.76 -6.91 13.60
C GLY A 225 21.40 -8.32 14.07
N GLY A 226 20.44 -8.46 14.98
CA GLY A 226 19.91 -9.76 15.42
C GLY A 226 19.32 -10.58 14.27
N TYR A 227 18.57 -9.94 13.37
CA TYR A 227 18.08 -10.59 12.15
C TYR A 227 19.25 -11.06 11.26
N PHE A 228 20.20 -10.18 10.95
CA PHE A 228 21.33 -10.54 10.08
C PHE A 228 22.28 -11.56 10.73
N TYR A 229 22.42 -11.51 12.05
CA TYR A 229 23.15 -12.56 12.78
C TYR A 229 22.45 -13.91 12.64
N GLN A 230 21.13 -13.97 12.81
CA GLN A 230 20.39 -15.21 12.63
C GLN A 230 20.41 -15.71 11.18
N TYR A 231 20.29 -14.78 10.20
CA TYR A 231 20.44 -15.09 8.78
C TYR A 231 21.81 -15.71 8.47
N SER A 232 22.89 -15.17 9.05
CA SER A 232 24.28 -15.62 8.83
C SER A 232 24.57 -17.03 9.33
N GLN A 233 23.66 -17.63 10.12
CA GLN A 233 23.80 -19.05 10.53
C GLN A 233 23.41 -20.02 9.41
N TYR A 234 22.75 -19.53 8.37
CA TYR A 234 22.25 -20.33 7.25
C TYR A 234 22.91 -19.96 5.92
N GLU A 235 23.14 -18.66 5.68
CA GLU A 235 23.60 -18.15 4.38
C GLU A 235 24.52 -16.92 4.55
N GLU A 236 25.33 -16.62 3.54
CA GLU A 236 26.17 -15.44 3.51
C GLU A 236 25.40 -14.13 3.39
N VAL A 237 25.75 -13.14 4.22
CA VAL A 237 25.10 -11.82 4.26
C VAL A 237 25.55 -10.88 3.13
N SER A 238 26.66 -11.20 2.43
CA SER A 238 27.27 -10.36 1.39
C SER A 238 26.29 -9.97 0.29
N GLY A 239 25.45 -10.90 -0.18
CA GLY A 239 24.42 -10.66 -1.20
C GLY A 239 23.38 -9.61 -0.79
N TRP A 240 23.04 -9.52 0.50
CA TRP A 240 22.13 -8.50 1.03
C TRP A 240 22.68 -7.08 0.84
N TRP A 241 23.91 -6.86 1.26
CA TRP A 241 24.52 -5.52 1.19
C TRP A 241 24.69 -5.07 -0.26
N THR A 242 25.19 -5.96 -1.12
CA THR A 242 25.35 -5.68 -2.55
C THR A 242 24.01 -5.26 -3.19
N THR A 243 22.94 -6.03 -2.95
CA THR A 243 21.62 -5.76 -3.52
C THR A 243 20.98 -4.50 -2.95
N LEU A 244 21.04 -4.28 -1.62
CA LEU A 244 20.46 -3.10 -0.99
C LEU A 244 21.10 -1.79 -1.46
N PHE A 245 22.43 -1.78 -1.64
CA PHE A 245 23.15 -0.60 -2.12
C PHE A 245 22.97 -0.38 -3.62
N SER A 246 23.03 -1.43 -4.46
CA SER A 246 22.83 -1.32 -5.90
C SER A 246 21.41 -0.84 -6.23
N GLU A 247 20.35 -1.43 -5.63
CA GLU A 247 18.97 -0.94 -5.82
C GLU A 247 18.79 0.52 -5.39
N SER A 248 19.50 0.96 -4.37
CA SER A 248 19.42 2.34 -3.89
C SER A 248 20.13 3.31 -4.81
N ALA A 249 21.29 2.91 -5.36
CA ALA A 249 22.06 3.70 -6.33
C ALA A 249 21.30 3.82 -7.66
N GLU A 250 20.74 2.73 -8.19
CA GLU A 250 19.93 2.75 -9.41
C GLU A 250 18.74 3.72 -9.31
N LYS A 251 18.06 3.73 -8.17
CA LYS A 251 16.94 4.66 -7.92
C LYS A 251 17.38 6.12 -7.81
N ALA A 252 18.61 6.37 -7.44
CA ALA A 252 19.15 7.73 -7.34
C ALA A 252 19.63 8.29 -8.69
N THR A 253 20.12 7.42 -9.59
CA THR A 253 20.78 7.82 -10.84
C THR A 253 19.98 7.49 -12.11
N GLY A 254 18.88 6.75 -12.00
CA GLY A 254 18.08 6.27 -13.13
C GLY A 254 17.31 7.37 -13.85
N GLY A 255 17.55 7.53 -15.14
CA GLY A 255 16.75 8.33 -16.07
C GLY A 255 17.44 9.57 -16.60
N GLY A 256 17.29 9.82 -17.93
CA GLY A 256 17.81 11.02 -18.59
C GLY A 256 17.07 12.29 -18.15
N PHE A 257 17.65 13.46 -18.51
CA PHE A 257 17.16 14.79 -18.14
C PHE A 257 15.67 15.03 -18.49
N SER A 258 15.20 14.53 -19.65
CA SER A 258 13.79 14.61 -20.06
C SER A 258 12.85 13.84 -19.10
N LYS A 259 13.22 12.62 -18.68
CA LYS A 259 12.47 11.83 -17.70
C LYS A 259 12.41 12.55 -16.36
N TRP A 260 13.52 13.19 -15.96
CA TRP A 260 13.57 13.95 -14.71
C TRP A 260 12.65 15.19 -14.72
N ILE A 261 12.65 16.00 -15.80
CA ILE A 261 11.74 17.14 -15.95
C ILE A 261 10.27 16.68 -15.92
N ASN A 262 9.93 15.64 -16.68
CA ASN A 262 8.57 15.09 -16.68
C ASN A 262 8.15 14.64 -15.27
N HIS A 263 9.05 13.99 -14.53
CA HIS A 263 8.78 13.57 -13.16
C HIS A 263 8.57 14.76 -12.21
N LEU A 264 9.36 15.83 -12.34
CA LEU A 264 9.20 17.05 -11.51
C LEU A 264 7.82 17.70 -11.66
N ILE A 265 7.19 17.56 -12.83
CA ILE A 265 5.83 18.09 -13.07
C ILE A 265 4.76 17.08 -12.72
N ALA A 266 4.91 15.84 -13.18
CA ALA A 266 3.89 14.80 -13.02
C ALA A 266 3.74 14.35 -11.57
N PHE A 267 4.81 14.13 -10.82
CA PHE A 267 4.77 13.59 -9.47
C PHE A 267 3.97 14.43 -8.46
N PRO A 268 4.11 15.79 -8.41
CA PRO A 268 3.24 16.61 -7.57
C PRO A 268 1.77 16.57 -8.01
N LEU A 269 1.48 16.59 -9.31
CA LEU A 269 0.11 16.54 -9.84
C LEU A 269 -0.55 15.20 -9.52
N ASP A 270 0.16 14.09 -9.70
CA ASP A 270 -0.31 12.77 -9.30
C ASP A 270 -0.51 12.68 -7.79
N THR A 271 0.36 13.27 -6.99
CA THR A 271 0.20 13.33 -5.53
C THR A 271 -1.08 14.08 -5.14
N LEU A 272 -1.37 15.21 -5.78
CA LEU A 272 -2.60 15.97 -5.53
C LEU A 272 -3.85 15.17 -5.92
N LYS A 273 -3.83 14.48 -7.05
CA LYS A 273 -4.90 13.58 -7.49
C LYS A 273 -5.11 12.45 -6.47
N ASN A 274 -4.02 11.82 -6.03
CA ASN A 274 -4.03 10.66 -5.14
C ASN A 274 -4.47 11.00 -3.72
N LEU A 275 -4.29 12.28 -3.29
CA LEU A 275 -4.78 12.81 -2.02
C LEU A 275 -6.24 13.27 -2.05
N LEU A 276 -6.96 13.13 -3.18
CA LEU A 276 -8.41 13.30 -3.14
C LEU A 276 -8.99 12.37 -2.06
N PRO A 277 -9.92 12.82 -1.23
CA PRO A 277 -10.72 14.06 -1.32
C PRO A 277 -10.13 15.28 -0.61
N ALA A 278 -9.03 15.15 0.13
CA ALA A 278 -8.47 16.27 0.90
C ALA A 278 -8.09 17.47 0.01
N THR A 279 -7.66 17.21 -1.22
CA THR A 279 -7.29 18.25 -2.20
C THR A 279 -8.47 19.08 -2.72
N PHE A 280 -9.72 18.68 -2.48
CA PHE A 280 -10.86 19.56 -2.72
C PHE A 280 -10.83 20.86 -1.91
N PHE A 281 -10.03 20.92 -0.84
CA PHE A 281 -9.83 22.16 -0.11
C PHE A 281 -8.86 23.15 -0.78
N LEU A 282 -8.07 22.74 -1.78
CA LEU A 282 -7.07 23.61 -2.41
C LEU A 282 -7.64 24.97 -2.87
N PRO A 283 -8.80 25.07 -3.56
CA PRO A 283 -9.32 26.35 -4.00
C PRO A 283 -9.61 27.34 -2.85
N VAL A 284 -9.89 26.84 -1.64
CA VAL A 284 -10.21 27.68 -0.48
C VAL A 284 -8.99 27.99 0.42
N ILE A 285 -7.86 27.32 0.18
CA ILE A 285 -6.62 27.48 0.96
C ILE A 285 -5.75 28.62 0.42
N PHE A 286 -5.73 28.88 -0.89
CA PHE A 286 -4.88 29.89 -1.51
C PHE A 286 -5.24 31.32 -1.07
N ARG A 287 -4.65 31.74 0.07
CA ARG A 287 -4.85 33.05 0.69
C ARG A 287 -3.55 33.63 1.23
N LYS A 288 -3.46 34.96 1.25
CA LYS A 288 -2.29 35.67 1.79
C LYS A 288 -1.93 35.28 3.23
N GLN A 289 -2.92 34.87 4.04
CA GLN A 289 -2.74 34.56 5.47
C GLN A 289 -2.56 33.06 5.76
N ILE A 290 -2.48 32.21 4.75
CA ILE A 290 -2.43 30.75 4.95
C ILE A 290 -1.25 30.33 5.81
N ILE A 291 -0.08 30.90 5.59
CA ILE A 291 1.14 30.56 6.35
C ILE A 291 0.97 30.89 7.84
N GLN A 292 0.31 32.03 8.16
CA GLN A 292 0.05 32.41 9.54
C GLN A 292 -0.92 31.42 10.20
N LEU A 293 -1.97 31.00 9.48
CA LEU A 293 -2.93 30.01 9.95
C LEU A 293 -2.25 28.67 10.24
N LEU A 294 -1.40 28.18 9.34
CA LEU A 294 -0.67 26.94 9.53
C LEU A 294 0.31 27.00 10.70
N LYS A 295 1.02 28.12 10.86
CA LYS A 295 1.94 28.36 11.99
C LYS A 295 1.23 28.52 13.34
N ALA A 296 -0.04 28.87 13.37
CA ALA A 296 -0.82 29.01 14.59
C ALA A 296 -0.99 27.68 15.35
N ASN A 297 -0.91 26.55 14.66
CA ASN A 297 -0.96 25.23 15.29
C ASN A 297 0.37 24.49 15.10
N ARG A 298 1.03 24.13 16.19
CA ARG A 298 2.35 23.47 16.17
C ARG A 298 2.35 22.13 15.42
N LEU A 299 1.29 21.30 15.60
CA LEU A 299 1.19 20.01 14.91
C LEU A 299 1.04 20.20 13.41
N VAL A 300 0.19 21.14 13.00
CA VAL A 300 -0.06 21.44 11.57
C VAL A 300 1.21 21.97 10.91
N TRP A 301 1.91 22.88 11.58
CA TRP A 301 3.18 23.41 11.06
C TRP A 301 4.26 22.33 10.97
N TYR A 302 4.38 21.47 11.99
CA TYR A 302 5.24 20.30 11.93
C TYR A 302 4.86 19.39 10.76
N GLY A 303 3.56 19.16 10.54
CA GLY A 303 3.05 18.39 9.41
C GLY A 303 3.49 18.96 8.06
N VAL A 304 3.45 20.28 7.89
CA VAL A 304 3.98 20.96 6.69
C VAL A 304 5.47 20.68 6.50
N LEU A 305 6.26 20.88 7.57
CA LEU A 305 7.71 20.71 7.52
C LEU A 305 8.10 19.27 7.18
N VAL A 306 7.49 18.28 7.85
CA VAL A 306 7.76 16.85 7.62
C VAL A 306 7.29 16.42 6.24
N PHE A 307 6.11 16.86 5.82
CA PHE A 307 5.60 16.54 4.48
C PHE A 307 6.57 17.07 3.41
N LEU A 308 6.88 18.36 3.40
CA LEU A 308 7.71 18.96 2.37
C LEU A 308 9.13 18.38 2.33
N SER A 309 9.75 18.18 3.49
CA SER A 309 11.12 17.67 3.56
C SER A 309 11.26 16.22 3.08
N ASN A 310 10.33 15.34 3.46
CA ASN A 310 10.35 13.96 3.02
C ASN A 310 9.82 13.80 1.59
N PHE A 311 8.82 14.59 1.19
CA PHE A 311 8.31 14.62 -0.18
C PHE A 311 9.40 14.98 -1.19
N ALA A 312 10.25 15.95 -0.86
CA ALA A 312 11.34 16.41 -1.73
C ALA A 312 12.28 15.27 -2.15
N VAL A 313 12.53 14.28 -1.29
CA VAL A 313 13.38 13.12 -1.60
C VAL A 313 12.83 12.33 -2.79
N TYR A 314 11.53 12.07 -2.79
CA TYR A 314 10.88 11.29 -3.86
C TYR A 314 10.54 12.14 -5.08
N TRP A 315 10.30 13.44 -4.88
CA TRP A 315 10.06 14.38 -5.96
C TRP A 315 11.29 14.62 -6.82
N LEU A 316 12.45 14.61 -6.21
CA LEU A 316 13.73 14.80 -6.94
C LEU A 316 14.25 13.50 -7.58
N SER A 317 13.74 12.34 -7.18
CA SER A 317 14.13 11.02 -7.70
C SER A 317 13.20 10.58 -8.83
N THR A 318 13.74 10.32 -10.03
CA THR A 318 12.96 9.87 -11.20
C THR A 318 12.23 8.55 -11.02
N GLU A 319 12.64 7.74 -10.05
CA GLU A 319 12.00 6.47 -9.70
C GLU A 319 11.01 6.60 -8.53
N GLY A 320 10.70 7.83 -8.11
CA GLY A 320 9.68 8.12 -7.12
C GLY A 320 8.30 7.65 -7.58
N ARG A 321 7.59 6.88 -6.73
CA ARG A 321 6.21 6.43 -6.99
C ARG A 321 5.31 6.90 -5.86
N SER A 322 4.04 7.22 -6.15
CA SER A 322 3.08 7.73 -5.15
C SER A 322 2.99 6.85 -3.89
N ARG A 323 3.08 5.53 -4.04
CA ARG A 323 3.05 4.58 -2.91
C ARG A 323 4.22 4.76 -1.92
N TYR A 324 5.33 5.36 -2.34
CA TYR A 324 6.48 5.58 -1.44
C TYR A 324 6.24 6.70 -0.43
N ILE A 325 5.29 7.60 -0.72
CA ILE A 325 4.92 8.71 0.15
C ILE A 325 3.64 8.48 0.96
N TYR A 326 3.06 7.28 0.95
CA TYR A 326 1.89 6.95 1.80
C TYR A 326 2.08 7.24 3.29
N PRO A 327 3.30 7.09 3.89
CA PRO A 327 3.54 7.54 5.26
C PRO A 327 3.25 9.02 5.51
N LEU A 328 3.27 9.85 4.46
CA LEU A 328 3.02 11.30 4.55
C LEU A 328 1.55 11.68 4.33
N PHE A 329 0.71 10.77 3.79
CA PHE A 329 -0.70 11.05 3.50
C PHE A 329 -1.51 11.50 4.72
N PRO A 330 -1.36 10.91 5.91
CA PRO A 330 -2.02 11.40 7.12
C PRO A 330 -1.68 12.87 7.43
N PHE A 331 -0.42 13.29 7.24
CA PHE A 331 0.00 14.68 7.44
C PHE A 331 -0.52 15.61 6.35
N ALA A 332 -0.52 15.17 5.09
CA ALA A 332 -1.11 15.93 3.99
C ALA A 332 -2.61 16.18 4.23
N CYS A 333 -3.36 15.13 4.59
CA CYS A 333 -4.78 15.25 4.95
C CYS A 333 -4.96 16.20 6.14
N LEU A 334 -4.15 16.05 7.19
CA LEU A 334 -4.21 16.92 8.37
C LEU A 334 -4.01 18.39 8.00
N VAL A 335 -3.00 18.72 7.21
CA VAL A 335 -2.70 20.10 6.79
C VAL A 335 -3.81 20.64 5.91
N LEU A 336 -4.25 19.90 4.88
CA LEU A 336 -5.28 20.34 3.93
C LEU A 336 -6.64 20.55 4.62
N ILE A 337 -7.05 19.60 5.46
CA ILE A 337 -8.33 19.69 6.19
C ILE A 337 -8.30 20.85 7.20
N TYR A 338 -7.22 20.97 7.98
CA TYR A 338 -7.07 22.08 8.93
C TYR A 338 -7.13 23.45 8.23
N ALA A 339 -6.34 23.60 7.17
CA ALA A 339 -6.30 24.83 6.39
C ALA A 339 -7.64 25.17 5.75
N GLY A 340 -8.30 24.17 5.18
CA GLY A 340 -9.59 24.33 4.51
C GLY A 340 -10.73 24.63 5.48
N GLU A 341 -10.85 23.88 6.58
CA GLU A 341 -11.91 24.09 7.56
C GLU A 341 -11.79 25.45 8.28
N LEU A 342 -10.58 25.92 8.53
CA LEU A 342 -10.32 27.19 9.20
C LEU A 342 -10.01 28.35 8.24
N SER A 343 -10.20 28.15 6.93
CA SER A 343 -9.91 29.17 5.91
C SER A 343 -10.70 30.48 6.10
N GLY A 344 -11.87 30.42 6.75
CA GLY A 344 -12.79 31.57 6.86
C GLY A 344 -13.41 32.01 5.52
N VAL A 345 -13.33 31.15 4.49
CA VAL A 345 -13.90 31.45 3.15
C VAL A 345 -15.42 31.27 3.19
N ARG A 346 -16.17 32.35 2.96
CA ARG A 346 -17.65 32.35 3.01
C ARG A 346 -18.31 31.39 2.01
N TRP A 347 -17.69 31.18 0.86
CA TRP A 347 -18.23 30.31 -0.19
C TRP A 347 -17.78 28.84 -0.07
N LYS A 348 -16.92 28.48 0.89
CA LYS A 348 -16.40 27.10 1.10
C LYS A 348 -17.50 26.05 1.12
N ASP A 349 -18.51 26.23 1.95
CA ASP A 349 -19.58 25.24 2.12
C ASP A 349 -20.48 25.13 0.88
N LYS A 350 -20.71 26.24 0.16
CA LYS A 350 -21.41 26.22 -1.14
C LYS A 350 -20.61 25.44 -2.19
N TYR A 351 -19.31 25.69 -2.25
CA TYR A 351 -18.39 25.00 -3.16
C TYR A 351 -18.33 23.49 -2.87
N LEU A 352 -18.07 23.08 -1.62
CA LEU A 352 -18.01 21.67 -1.26
C LEU A 352 -19.36 20.96 -1.45
N ARG A 353 -20.48 21.67 -1.26
CA ARG A 353 -21.81 21.15 -1.58
C ARG A 353 -21.98 20.94 -3.09
N ALA A 354 -21.56 21.89 -3.91
CA ALA A 354 -21.57 21.74 -5.36
C ALA A 354 -20.69 20.56 -5.81
N VAL A 355 -19.48 20.42 -5.26
CA VAL A 355 -18.59 19.26 -5.51
C VAL A 355 -19.31 17.96 -5.17
N SER A 356 -19.92 17.86 -3.98
CA SER A 356 -20.64 16.65 -3.56
C SER A 356 -21.80 16.31 -4.49
N ILE A 357 -22.59 17.32 -4.92
CA ILE A 357 -23.72 17.13 -5.85
C ILE A 357 -23.22 16.64 -7.21
N VAL A 358 -22.17 17.27 -7.74
CA VAL A 358 -21.58 16.88 -9.04
C VAL A 358 -21.02 15.47 -8.97
N CYS A 359 -20.24 15.15 -7.93
CA CYS A 359 -19.68 13.81 -7.75
C CYS A 359 -20.79 12.75 -7.60
N ALA A 360 -21.82 13.02 -6.79
CA ALA A 360 -22.96 12.11 -6.64
C ALA A 360 -23.72 11.92 -7.95
N GLY A 361 -23.97 13.00 -8.70
CA GLY A 361 -24.64 12.94 -10.01
C GLY A 361 -23.85 12.13 -11.04
N LEU A 362 -22.55 12.38 -11.16
CA LEU A 362 -21.66 11.60 -12.04
C LEU A 362 -21.64 10.12 -11.66
N MET A 363 -21.60 9.83 -10.36
CA MET A 363 -21.62 8.46 -9.86
C MET A 363 -22.98 7.77 -10.08
N ILE A 364 -24.10 8.48 -9.96
CA ILE A 364 -25.42 7.94 -10.31
C ILE A 364 -25.45 7.53 -11.80
N ILE A 365 -24.95 8.38 -12.68
CA ILE A 365 -24.85 8.07 -14.11
C ILE A 365 -23.96 6.86 -14.34
N ALA A 366 -22.79 6.80 -13.68
CA ALA A 366 -21.86 5.68 -13.80
C ALA A 366 -22.49 4.35 -13.34
N PHE A 367 -23.18 4.34 -12.18
CA PHE A 367 -23.88 3.14 -11.70
C PHE A 367 -25.06 2.75 -12.61
N ALA A 368 -25.82 3.72 -13.12
CA ALA A 368 -26.92 3.47 -14.04
C ALA A 368 -26.43 2.88 -15.40
N ALA A 369 -25.21 3.20 -15.81
CA ALA A 369 -24.61 2.67 -17.03
C ALA A 369 -24.13 1.21 -16.90
N ILE A 370 -23.84 0.70 -15.67
CA ILE A 370 -23.26 -0.63 -15.44
C ILE A 370 -23.96 -1.75 -16.23
N PRO A 371 -25.31 -1.89 -16.22
CA PRO A 371 -25.99 -2.97 -16.94
C PRO A 371 -25.82 -2.95 -18.45
N PHE A 372 -25.49 -1.78 -19.01
CA PHE A 372 -25.40 -1.54 -20.45
C PHE A 372 -23.97 -1.60 -20.99
N LEU A 373 -22.97 -1.75 -20.12
CA LEU A 373 -21.56 -1.80 -20.53
C LEU A 373 -21.17 -3.23 -20.91
N PRO A 374 -20.79 -3.52 -22.18
CA PRO A 374 -20.37 -4.86 -22.59
C PRO A 374 -19.17 -5.39 -21.79
N SER A 375 -18.24 -4.51 -21.40
CA SER A 375 -17.08 -4.87 -20.58
C SER A 375 -17.42 -5.37 -19.18
N LEU A 376 -18.63 -5.12 -18.70
CA LEU A 376 -19.15 -5.56 -17.40
C LEU A 376 -20.20 -6.67 -17.50
N GLU A 377 -20.37 -7.28 -18.69
CA GLU A 377 -21.32 -8.38 -18.88
C GLU A 377 -21.04 -9.59 -18.00
N ALA A 378 -19.77 -9.83 -17.70
CA ALA A 378 -19.31 -10.90 -16.83
C ALA A 378 -19.56 -10.64 -15.33
N VAL A 379 -20.02 -9.44 -14.93
CA VAL A 379 -20.29 -9.11 -13.52
C VAL A 379 -21.66 -9.65 -13.11
N ASP A 380 -21.66 -10.51 -12.08
CA ASP A 380 -22.88 -11.08 -11.52
C ASP A 380 -23.72 -10.02 -10.80
N ASN A 381 -25.04 -10.16 -10.87
CA ASN A 381 -25.97 -9.27 -10.18
C ASN A 381 -25.84 -7.77 -10.52
N ARG A 382 -25.37 -7.44 -11.73
CA ARG A 382 -25.14 -6.04 -12.17
C ARG A 382 -26.35 -5.12 -11.96
N TRP A 383 -27.58 -5.61 -12.12
CA TRP A 383 -28.79 -4.84 -11.86
C TRP A 383 -29.00 -4.51 -10.38
N VAL A 384 -28.67 -5.45 -9.48
CA VAL A 384 -28.73 -5.23 -8.02
C VAL A 384 -27.68 -4.21 -7.60
N ILE A 385 -26.44 -4.35 -8.12
CA ILE A 385 -25.34 -3.40 -7.86
C ILE A 385 -25.74 -1.99 -8.29
N THR A 386 -26.32 -1.87 -9.50
CA THR A 386 -26.87 -0.61 -10.02
C THR A 386 -27.95 -0.04 -9.10
N GLY A 387 -28.96 -0.84 -8.76
CA GLY A 387 -30.07 -0.41 -7.90
C GLY A 387 -29.62 0.09 -6.54
N VAL A 388 -28.74 -0.65 -5.87
CA VAL A 388 -28.15 -0.28 -4.57
C VAL A 388 -27.32 1.00 -4.69
N GLY A 389 -26.44 1.09 -5.70
CA GLY A 389 -25.58 2.25 -5.89
C GLY A 389 -26.40 3.52 -6.17
N VAL A 390 -27.34 3.46 -7.12
CA VAL A 390 -28.23 4.58 -7.46
C VAL A 390 -29.09 4.99 -6.25
N PHE A 391 -29.64 4.02 -5.51
CA PHE A 391 -30.43 4.29 -4.30
C PHE A 391 -29.62 5.03 -3.23
N LEU A 392 -28.43 4.52 -2.88
CA LEU A 392 -27.56 5.13 -1.86
C LEU A 392 -27.13 6.55 -2.27
N LEU A 393 -26.75 6.75 -3.54
CA LEU A 393 -26.31 8.04 -4.05
C LEU A 393 -27.48 9.05 -4.16
N SER A 394 -28.69 8.60 -4.53
CA SER A 394 -29.87 9.44 -4.58
C SER A 394 -30.31 9.87 -3.18
N MET A 395 -30.26 8.94 -2.20
CA MET A 395 -30.50 9.25 -0.78
C MET A 395 -29.48 10.28 -0.28
N LEU A 396 -28.19 10.08 -0.60
CA LEU A 396 -27.10 10.99 -0.22
C LEU A 396 -27.30 12.36 -0.85
N LEU A 397 -27.69 12.43 -2.13
CA LEU A 397 -27.99 13.67 -2.83
C LEU A 397 -29.14 14.42 -2.15
N GLY A 398 -30.23 13.71 -1.78
CA GLY A 398 -31.34 14.30 -1.03
C GLY A 398 -30.95 14.86 0.34
N ILE A 399 -30.09 14.14 1.09
CA ILE A 399 -29.53 14.59 2.39
C ILE A 399 -28.69 15.86 2.19
N THR A 400 -27.86 15.89 1.15
CA THR A 400 -26.95 17.00 0.82
C THR A 400 -27.74 18.25 0.39
N LEU A 401 -28.75 18.10 -0.45
CA LEU A 401 -29.63 19.20 -0.89
C LEU A 401 -30.40 19.83 0.28
N LYS A 402 -30.87 18.99 1.22
CA LYS A 402 -31.54 19.46 2.45
C LYS A 402 -30.59 20.04 3.48
N GLY A 403 -29.28 20.02 3.27
CA GLY A 403 -28.28 20.56 4.18
C GLY A 403 -28.20 19.85 5.53
N ARG A 404 -28.58 18.58 5.62
CA ARG A 404 -28.61 17.81 6.89
C ARG A 404 -27.24 17.38 7.39
N VAL A 405 -26.23 17.39 6.53
CA VAL A 405 -24.84 17.06 6.86
C VAL A 405 -23.91 18.13 6.33
N ARG A 406 -22.74 18.25 6.95
CA ARG A 406 -21.65 19.12 6.45
C ARG A 406 -21.28 18.70 5.03
N PRO A 407 -21.07 19.64 4.11
CA PRO A 407 -20.82 19.33 2.70
C PRO A 407 -19.63 18.38 2.48
N TYR A 408 -18.57 18.51 3.25
CA TYR A 408 -17.41 17.65 3.12
C TYR A 408 -17.68 16.19 3.54
N LEU A 409 -18.56 15.96 4.55
CA LEU A 409 -19.00 14.60 4.89
C LEU A 409 -19.77 13.94 3.74
N ALA A 410 -20.53 14.71 2.99
CA ALA A 410 -21.23 14.19 1.81
C ALA A 410 -20.23 13.78 0.72
N VAL A 411 -19.15 14.55 0.51
CA VAL A 411 -18.05 14.16 -0.42
C VAL A 411 -17.43 12.82 0.01
N LEU A 412 -17.12 12.66 1.30
CA LEU A 412 -16.54 11.42 1.83
C LEU A 412 -17.51 10.24 1.64
N ALA A 413 -18.81 10.45 1.85
CA ALA A 413 -19.82 9.41 1.67
C ALA A 413 -19.96 8.94 0.21
N VAL A 414 -19.85 9.85 -0.76
CA VAL A 414 -19.81 9.48 -2.20
C VAL A 414 -18.66 8.52 -2.48
N LEU A 415 -17.48 8.77 -1.89
CA LEU A 415 -16.31 7.89 -2.07
C LEU A 415 -16.49 6.52 -1.38
N CYS A 416 -17.23 6.47 -0.26
CA CYS A 416 -17.59 5.17 0.34
C CYS A 416 -18.47 4.35 -0.61
N VAL A 417 -19.44 4.96 -1.28
CA VAL A 417 -20.28 4.28 -2.28
C VAL A 417 -19.48 3.90 -3.52
N LEU A 418 -18.54 4.75 -3.97
CA LEU A 418 -17.59 4.41 -5.03
C LEU A 418 -16.80 3.15 -4.65
N ARG A 419 -16.25 3.09 -3.43
CA ARG A 419 -15.51 1.90 -2.98
C ARG A 419 -16.39 0.65 -2.94
N LEU A 420 -17.62 0.78 -2.49
CA LEU A 420 -18.57 -0.33 -2.51
C LEU A 420 -18.76 -0.85 -3.94
N GLY A 421 -19.06 0.02 -4.91
CA GLY A 421 -19.18 -0.36 -6.32
C GLY A 421 -17.92 -0.99 -6.87
N PHE A 422 -16.74 -0.41 -6.56
CA PHE A 422 -15.46 -1.00 -6.92
C PHE A 422 -15.32 -2.44 -6.42
N SER A 423 -15.68 -2.71 -5.16
CA SER A 423 -15.55 -4.03 -4.54
C SER A 423 -16.50 -5.07 -5.11
N PHE A 424 -17.62 -4.66 -5.71
CA PHE A 424 -18.53 -5.58 -6.39
C PHE A 424 -18.15 -5.85 -7.86
N ILE A 425 -17.56 -4.87 -8.54
CA ILE A 425 -17.34 -4.92 -9.98
C ILE A 425 -15.93 -5.40 -10.33
N VAL A 426 -14.92 -4.72 -9.78
CA VAL A 426 -13.53 -4.90 -10.22
C VAL A 426 -12.97 -6.29 -9.92
N PRO A 427 -13.21 -6.91 -8.74
CA PRO A 427 -12.73 -8.27 -8.48
C PRO A 427 -13.28 -9.29 -9.49
N GLN A 428 -14.58 -9.25 -9.77
CA GLN A 428 -15.21 -10.18 -10.72
C GLN A 428 -14.70 -9.97 -12.15
N THR A 429 -14.49 -8.72 -12.57
CA THR A 429 -13.91 -8.42 -13.89
C THR A 429 -12.47 -8.93 -13.96
N ARG A 430 -11.66 -8.69 -12.95
CA ARG A 430 -10.27 -9.14 -12.91
C ARG A 430 -10.14 -10.64 -12.89
N GLU A 431 -11.01 -11.36 -12.20
CA GLU A 431 -11.02 -12.82 -12.18
C GLU A 431 -11.20 -13.41 -13.58
N LYS A 432 -12.03 -12.79 -14.42
CA LYS A 432 -12.41 -13.36 -15.73
C LYS A 432 -11.55 -12.84 -16.90
N THR A 433 -10.94 -11.66 -16.79
CA THR A 433 -10.33 -10.97 -17.95
C THR A 433 -8.83 -10.76 -17.87
N THR A 434 -8.18 -11.02 -16.73
CA THR A 434 -6.75 -10.74 -16.58
C THR A 434 -5.85 -11.87 -17.04
N GLY A 435 -4.62 -11.55 -17.47
CA GLY A 435 -3.58 -12.54 -17.71
C GLY A 435 -3.29 -13.43 -16.50
N ALA A 436 -3.42 -12.87 -15.29
CA ALA A 436 -3.26 -13.61 -14.04
C ALA A 436 -4.28 -14.75 -13.86
N ALA A 437 -5.49 -14.61 -14.40
CA ALA A 437 -6.48 -15.70 -14.39
C ALA A 437 -6.04 -16.86 -15.30
N LYS A 438 -5.49 -16.55 -16.47
CA LYS A 438 -4.89 -17.56 -17.38
C LYS A 438 -3.68 -18.22 -16.74
N ASP A 439 -2.78 -17.42 -16.14
CA ASP A 439 -1.60 -17.91 -15.44
C ASP A 439 -1.97 -18.90 -14.31
N LYS A 440 -3.00 -18.57 -13.51
CA LYS A 440 -3.51 -19.45 -12.45
C LYS A 440 -4.07 -20.77 -13.02
N ALA A 441 -4.84 -20.71 -14.11
CA ALA A 441 -5.41 -21.89 -14.75
C ALA A 441 -4.31 -22.81 -15.28
N LEU A 442 -3.32 -22.26 -16.01
CA LEU A 442 -2.16 -23.01 -16.51
C LEU A 442 -1.34 -23.63 -15.37
N ALA A 443 -1.10 -22.88 -14.30
CA ALA A 443 -0.37 -23.39 -13.14
C ALA A 443 -1.08 -24.58 -12.49
N THR A 444 -2.41 -24.52 -12.37
CA THR A 444 -3.22 -25.61 -11.82
C THR A 444 -3.19 -26.84 -12.74
N GLU A 445 -3.29 -26.64 -14.06
CA GLU A 445 -3.18 -27.72 -15.05
C GLU A 445 -1.81 -28.39 -14.96
N PHE A 446 -0.72 -27.62 -14.95
CA PHE A 446 0.64 -28.15 -14.84
C PHE A 446 0.89 -28.87 -13.51
N ALA A 447 0.32 -28.39 -12.41
CA ALA A 447 0.41 -29.07 -11.13
C ALA A 447 -0.20 -30.47 -11.19
N VAL A 448 -1.39 -30.61 -11.81
CA VAL A 448 -2.06 -31.93 -12.01
C VAL A 448 -1.24 -32.85 -12.93
N LEU A 449 -0.75 -32.33 -14.07
CA LEU A 449 0.02 -33.14 -15.03
C LEU A 449 1.35 -33.66 -14.45
N THR A 450 1.91 -32.92 -13.48
CA THR A 450 3.21 -33.24 -12.87
C THR A 450 3.11 -33.74 -11.43
N GLU A 451 1.91 -34.08 -10.96
CA GLU A 451 1.67 -34.51 -9.56
C GLU A 451 2.54 -35.73 -9.20
N GLY A 452 3.19 -35.67 -8.04
CA GLY A 452 4.06 -36.74 -7.51
C GLY A 452 5.31 -37.02 -8.34
N LYS A 453 5.66 -36.16 -9.32
CA LYS A 453 6.84 -36.35 -10.18
C LYS A 453 7.81 -35.19 -10.02
N PRO A 454 9.13 -35.42 -10.17
CA PRO A 454 10.11 -34.34 -10.11
C PRO A 454 9.84 -33.27 -11.17
N LEU A 455 9.77 -31.99 -10.76
CA LEU A 455 9.60 -30.86 -11.64
C LEU A 455 10.69 -29.82 -11.37
N TYR A 456 11.32 -29.33 -12.40
CA TYR A 456 12.43 -28.40 -12.35
C TYR A 456 12.28 -27.30 -13.40
N ARG A 457 12.99 -26.19 -13.21
CA ARG A 457 13.33 -25.25 -14.29
C ARG A 457 14.77 -25.50 -14.74
N LEU A 458 14.98 -25.50 -16.03
CA LEU A 458 16.33 -25.67 -16.61
C LEU A 458 17.04 -24.31 -16.63
N GLY A 459 18.26 -24.27 -16.10
CA GLY A 459 19.06 -23.04 -16.10
C GLY A 459 18.30 -21.84 -15.53
N ASP A 460 18.45 -20.67 -16.15
CA ASP A 460 17.86 -19.39 -15.71
C ASP A 460 16.50 -19.10 -16.36
N VAL A 461 15.67 -20.12 -16.58
CA VAL A 461 14.32 -19.94 -17.12
C VAL A 461 13.49 -19.07 -16.19
N ARG A 462 13.00 -17.94 -16.73
CA ARG A 462 12.18 -16.96 -16.00
C ARG A 462 10.72 -17.15 -16.35
N MET A 463 9.87 -17.21 -15.34
CA MET A 463 8.45 -17.43 -15.48
C MET A 463 7.65 -16.34 -14.77
N SER A 464 6.38 -16.18 -15.16
CA SER A 464 5.43 -15.37 -14.40
C SER A 464 5.38 -15.84 -12.94
N LEU A 465 5.64 -14.92 -11.99
CA LEU A 465 5.56 -15.26 -10.57
C LEU A 465 4.15 -15.67 -10.15
N THR A 466 3.13 -15.28 -10.92
CA THR A 466 1.76 -15.78 -10.74
C THR A 466 1.70 -17.28 -11.02
N VAL A 467 2.28 -17.74 -12.14
CA VAL A 467 2.35 -19.18 -12.46
C VAL A 467 3.11 -19.93 -11.38
N VAL A 468 4.29 -19.44 -11.00
CA VAL A 468 5.13 -20.12 -9.98
C VAL A 468 4.40 -20.22 -8.63
N PHE A 469 3.78 -19.13 -8.15
CA PHE A 469 3.06 -19.14 -6.89
C PHE A 469 1.94 -20.19 -6.85
N TYR A 470 1.10 -20.23 -7.89
CA TYR A 470 0.00 -21.19 -7.93
C TYR A 470 0.50 -22.63 -8.15
N LEU A 471 1.52 -22.81 -8.98
CA LEU A 471 2.13 -24.12 -9.21
C LEU A 471 2.72 -24.72 -7.93
N GLU A 472 3.52 -23.94 -7.20
CA GLU A 472 4.10 -24.38 -5.92
C GLU A 472 3.04 -24.60 -4.86
N ARG A 473 2.03 -23.73 -4.78
CA ARG A 473 0.90 -23.90 -3.85
C ARG A 473 0.17 -25.24 -4.07
N GLU A 474 -0.17 -25.55 -5.32
CA GLU A 474 -0.91 -26.78 -5.65
C GLU A 474 -0.05 -28.03 -5.48
N ARG A 475 1.24 -27.94 -5.78
CA ARG A 475 2.17 -29.08 -5.62
C ARG A 475 2.67 -29.29 -4.19
N GLY A 476 2.67 -28.26 -3.37
CA GLY A 476 3.28 -28.29 -2.04
C GLY A 476 4.81 -28.39 -2.04
N GLU A 477 5.46 -28.06 -3.16
CA GLU A 477 6.91 -28.18 -3.35
C GLU A 477 7.47 -26.96 -4.06
N VAL A 478 8.69 -26.53 -3.66
CA VAL A 478 9.41 -25.42 -4.28
C VAL A 478 9.95 -25.82 -5.66
N LEU A 479 9.73 -25.00 -6.67
CA LEU A 479 10.23 -25.18 -8.03
C LEU A 479 11.74 -24.86 -8.08
N LYS A 480 12.56 -25.91 -8.06
CA LYS A 480 14.01 -25.81 -8.04
C LYS A 480 14.63 -25.69 -9.43
N GLN A 481 15.76 -24.98 -9.50
CA GLN A 481 16.59 -24.91 -10.68
C GLN A 481 17.46 -26.18 -10.82
N LYS A 482 17.68 -26.61 -12.05
CA LYS A 482 18.72 -27.60 -12.41
C LYS A 482 19.51 -27.13 -13.63
N GLY A 483 20.82 -27.38 -13.62
CA GLY A 483 21.71 -27.03 -14.75
C GLY A 483 21.63 -27.99 -15.91
N GLU A 484 21.22 -29.25 -15.66
CA GLU A 484 21.19 -30.33 -16.68
C GLU A 484 19.91 -31.15 -16.56
N PHE A 485 19.52 -31.78 -17.67
CA PHE A 485 18.39 -32.69 -17.70
C PHE A 485 18.64 -33.96 -16.90
N SER A 486 17.62 -34.36 -16.19
CA SER A 486 17.54 -35.66 -15.49
C SER A 486 16.13 -36.24 -15.72
N GLN A 487 15.90 -37.48 -15.33
CA GLN A 487 14.55 -38.02 -15.40
C GLN A 487 13.56 -37.12 -14.62
N GLY A 488 12.52 -36.58 -15.33
CA GLY A 488 11.53 -35.71 -14.73
C GLY A 488 10.90 -34.73 -15.72
N TYR A 489 10.25 -33.71 -15.16
CA TYR A 489 9.63 -32.63 -15.92
C TYR A 489 10.48 -31.37 -15.80
N PHE A 490 10.55 -30.61 -16.91
CA PHE A 490 11.37 -29.40 -16.98
C PHE A 490 10.62 -28.28 -17.68
N PHE A 491 10.71 -27.07 -17.12
CA PHE A 491 10.47 -25.85 -17.87
C PHE A 491 11.78 -25.43 -18.55
N CYS A 492 11.75 -25.22 -19.85
CA CYS A 492 12.91 -24.80 -20.64
C CYS A 492 12.51 -23.87 -21.79
N TYR A 493 13.47 -23.07 -22.25
CA TYR A 493 13.31 -22.27 -23.47
C TYR A 493 13.42 -23.14 -24.72
N THR A 494 13.00 -22.58 -25.88
CA THR A 494 13.05 -23.27 -27.17
C THR A 494 14.47 -23.74 -27.53
N GLU A 495 15.46 -22.90 -27.24
CA GLU A 495 16.88 -23.14 -27.54
C GLU A 495 17.51 -24.27 -26.71
N ASP A 496 16.93 -24.54 -25.54
CA ASP A 496 17.40 -25.55 -24.60
C ASP A 496 16.71 -26.92 -24.80
N LEU A 497 15.78 -27.04 -25.75
CA LEU A 497 15.04 -28.29 -25.95
C LEU A 497 16.00 -29.44 -26.32
N PRO A 498 15.95 -30.60 -25.63
CA PRO A 498 16.78 -31.74 -25.95
C PRO A 498 16.31 -32.42 -27.26
N THR A 499 17.17 -33.20 -27.87
CA THR A 499 16.85 -33.92 -29.13
C THR A 499 15.68 -34.88 -28.98
N THR A 500 15.48 -35.41 -27.77
CA THR A 500 14.39 -36.36 -27.46
C THR A 500 13.64 -35.91 -26.22
N TYR A 501 12.37 -35.62 -26.38
CA TYR A 501 11.50 -35.23 -25.27
C TYR A 501 10.03 -35.48 -25.57
N GLN A 502 9.20 -35.48 -24.55
CA GLN A 502 7.75 -35.53 -24.70
C GLN A 502 7.18 -34.16 -24.33
N PRO A 503 6.55 -33.42 -25.26
CA PRO A 503 5.91 -32.16 -24.93
C PRO A 503 4.71 -32.37 -23.99
N VAL A 504 4.54 -31.50 -23.01
CA VAL A 504 3.46 -31.57 -22.00
C VAL A 504 2.60 -30.32 -22.05
N GLY A 505 3.22 -29.16 -22.22
CA GLY A 505 2.51 -27.90 -22.31
C GLY A 505 3.43 -26.73 -22.65
N GLU A 506 2.84 -25.56 -22.82
CA GLU A 506 3.54 -24.33 -23.20
C GLU A 506 2.95 -23.15 -22.44
N LEU A 507 3.80 -22.22 -22.06
CA LEU A 507 3.43 -20.90 -21.54
C LEU A 507 4.28 -19.83 -22.21
N SER A 508 3.88 -18.57 -22.12
CA SER A 508 4.67 -17.44 -22.63
C SER A 508 4.95 -16.44 -21.53
N TYR A 509 6.19 -15.96 -21.47
CA TYR A 509 6.61 -14.90 -20.55
C TYR A 509 7.37 -13.82 -21.31
N HIS A 510 6.87 -12.58 -21.27
CA HIS A 510 7.39 -11.44 -22.06
C HIS A 510 7.51 -11.68 -23.57
N GLY A 511 6.66 -12.55 -24.12
CA GLY A 511 6.68 -12.91 -25.55
C GLY A 511 7.60 -14.09 -25.89
N GLU A 512 8.37 -14.59 -24.94
CA GLU A 512 9.22 -15.77 -25.11
C GLU A 512 8.43 -17.04 -24.73
N PRO A 513 8.41 -18.06 -25.59
CA PRO A 513 7.77 -19.34 -25.30
C PRO A 513 8.62 -20.15 -24.31
N ILE A 514 7.95 -20.77 -23.35
CA ILE A 514 8.55 -21.70 -22.38
C ILE A 514 7.78 -23.00 -22.44
N TYR A 515 8.49 -24.08 -22.65
CA TYR A 515 7.92 -25.40 -22.79
C TYR A 515 8.02 -26.22 -21.50
N LEU A 516 6.92 -26.81 -21.10
CA LEU A 516 6.93 -27.90 -20.12
C LEU A 516 7.10 -29.21 -20.87
N ILE A 517 8.21 -29.88 -20.61
CA ILE A 517 8.55 -31.16 -21.25
C ILE A 517 8.73 -32.25 -20.21
N ARG A 518 8.51 -33.49 -20.62
CA ARG A 518 8.96 -34.69 -19.91
C ARG A 518 10.24 -35.18 -20.55
N TYR A 519 11.29 -35.29 -19.76
CA TYR A 519 12.56 -35.87 -20.18
C TYR A 519 12.78 -37.25 -19.55
N THR A 520 13.17 -38.22 -20.39
CA THR A 520 13.58 -39.55 -19.96
C THR A 520 14.90 -39.81 -20.67
N PRO A 521 16.03 -40.03 -19.93
CA PRO A 521 17.35 -40.26 -20.51
C PRO A 521 17.42 -41.40 -21.49
#